data_fcf7034bb11bc668bc5a8874ef793bb1
#
_entry.id   fcf7034bb11bc668bc5a8874ef793bb1
#
_cell.length_a   1.000
_cell.length_b   1.000
_cell.length_c   1.000
_cell.angle_alpha   90.00
_cell.angle_beta   90.00
_cell.angle_gamma   90.00
#
_symmetry.space_group_name_H-M   'P 1'
#
loop_
_entity.id
_entity.type
_entity.pdbx_description
1 polymer ?
#
loop_
_entity_poly.entity_id
_entity_poly.type
_entity_poly.pdbx_seq_one_letter_code
_entity_poly.pdbx_strand_id
1 'polypeptide(L)'
;MGLSAKLVRSQLNFFKPFVASCSLEVTRKGQDKLGELMEVIHRHNVIVKDHPFEGFEGAWIIPKEERRSGVVLYLHGGGYTCGDLEYAKGFGSTLAAECGVRVFCAAYRLAPESPYPAAVDDAEESYRYLLSKGYTPGQICLCGESAGGGLIYALCLRLKSKGMTLPCGIIAISPWTDLTCSGESYAVNRDNDPSLTEELLNFYSGCYTGGVTPKDAPEVSPLFGDLKGLPPSLIFVGGDEILLDDSRRMHEKLLEAGCSSQMLIAPERWHAYVLYMLNENMSDFEEMNKVLTKVMAAEQKQKWLRLDNAAKIYPAARRKRRGRAKKQENGEKPPFWA
;
A
#
# COMPACT_ATOMS: atom_id res chain seq x y z
N MET A 1 19.73 17.43 4.18
CA MET A 1 18.80 16.99 5.25
C MET A 1 18.39 18.17 6.12
N GLY A 2 17.08 18.40 6.32
CA GLY A 2 16.54 19.44 7.20
C GLY A 2 16.75 19.11 8.69
N LEU A 3 16.42 20.06 9.57
CA LEU A 3 16.66 19.93 11.01
C LEU A 3 15.81 18.80 11.64
N SER A 4 14.54 18.67 11.24
CA SER A 4 13.63 17.62 11.72
C SER A 4 14.13 16.22 11.36
N ALA A 5 14.59 16.03 10.13
CA ALA A 5 15.15 14.76 9.68
C ALA A 5 16.45 14.40 10.40
N LYS A 6 17.31 15.39 10.67
CA LYS A 6 18.55 15.16 11.47
C LYS A 6 18.21 14.67 12.88
N LEU A 7 17.18 15.27 13.51
CA LEU A 7 16.74 14.88 14.84
C LEU A 7 16.21 13.46 14.87
N VAL A 8 15.29 13.12 13.95
CA VAL A 8 14.74 11.76 13.85
C VAL A 8 15.85 10.74 13.59
N ARG A 9 16.74 11.02 12.63
CA ARG A 9 17.89 10.13 12.35
C ARG A 9 18.77 9.90 13.58
N SER A 10 19.04 10.97 14.35
CA SER A 10 19.81 10.85 15.60
C SER A 10 19.11 9.97 16.62
N GLN A 11 17.79 10.10 16.76
CA GLN A 11 16.99 9.23 17.64
C GLN A 11 17.02 7.77 17.18
N LEU A 12 16.83 7.51 15.88
CA LEU A 12 16.90 6.16 15.33
C LEU A 12 18.26 5.51 15.60
N ASN A 13 19.35 6.22 15.32
CA ASN A 13 20.71 5.74 15.60
C ASN A 13 20.92 5.43 17.08
N PHE A 14 20.40 6.27 17.97
CA PHE A 14 20.52 6.06 19.41
C PHE A 14 19.78 4.80 19.87
N PHE A 15 18.58 4.54 19.32
CA PHE A 15 17.78 3.40 19.70
C PHE A 15 18.07 2.11 18.91
N LYS A 16 18.80 2.17 17.78
CA LYS A 16 19.09 1.01 16.93
C LYS A 16 19.67 -0.19 17.70
N PRO A 17 20.69 -0.05 18.58
CA PRO A 17 21.23 -1.18 19.34
C PRO A 17 20.20 -1.79 20.31
N PHE A 18 19.35 -0.95 20.89
CA PHE A 18 18.30 -1.40 21.80
C PHE A 18 17.24 -2.19 21.04
N VAL A 19 16.72 -1.67 19.92
CA VAL A 19 15.71 -2.35 19.09
C VAL A 19 16.27 -3.69 18.58
N ALA A 20 17.52 -3.75 18.16
CA ALA A 20 18.15 -4.99 17.70
C ALA A 20 18.27 -6.06 18.80
N SER A 21 18.26 -5.67 20.08
CA SER A 21 18.34 -6.59 21.22
C SER A 21 17.01 -6.89 21.88
N CYS A 22 15.91 -6.24 21.47
CA CYS A 22 14.59 -6.44 22.02
C CYS A 22 14.01 -7.80 21.63
N SER A 23 13.20 -8.36 22.53
CA SER A 23 12.33 -9.49 22.16
C SER A 23 11.29 -9.07 21.13
N LEU A 24 10.81 -10.02 20.33
CA LEU A 24 9.76 -9.77 19.34
C LEU A 24 8.51 -9.14 19.96
N GLU A 25 8.13 -9.56 21.17
CA GLU A 25 6.99 -9.00 21.90
C GLU A 25 7.17 -7.49 22.21
N VAL A 26 8.37 -7.09 22.63
CA VAL A 26 8.66 -5.67 22.91
C VAL A 26 8.66 -4.86 21.61
N THR A 27 9.21 -5.40 20.53
CA THR A 27 9.21 -4.75 19.22
C THR A 27 7.77 -4.56 18.69
N ARG A 28 6.92 -5.58 18.79
CA ARG A 28 5.50 -5.51 18.43
C ARG A 28 4.80 -4.39 19.20
N LYS A 29 4.85 -4.40 20.53
CA LYS A 29 4.24 -3.35 21.38
C LYS A 29 4.74 -1.95 21.06
N GLY A 30 6.01 -1.80 20.74
CA GLY A 30 6.59 -0.51 20.35
C GLY A 30 6.03 0.01 19.03
N GLN A 31 5.85 -0.88 18.06
CA GLN A 31 5.31 -0.57 16.74
C GLN A 31 3.81 -0.21 16.81
N ASP A 32 3.03 -0.96 17.61
CA ASP A 32 1.62 -0.71 17.85
C ASP A 32 1.40 0.68 18.49
N LYS A 33 2.23 1.02 19.49
CA LYS A 33 2.21 2.38 20.09
C LYS A 33 2.56 3.50 19.11
N LEU A 34 3.46 3.25 18.19
CA LEU A 34 3.76 4.20 17.12
C LEU A 34 2.54 4.41 16.22
N GLY A 35 1.82 3.34 15.87
CA GLY A 35 0.59 3.40 15.09
C GLY A 35 -0.49 4.23 15.77
N GLU A 36 -0.76 3.98 17.06
CA GLU A 36 -1.70 4.76 17.86
C GLU A 36 -1.38 6.28 17.85
N LEU A 37 -0.08 6.63 17.96
CA LEU A 37 0.35 8.03 17.90
C LEU A 37 0.11 8.66 16.53
N MET A 38 0.38 7.92 15.45
CA MET A 38 0.15 8.40 14.08
C MET A 38 -1.35 8.58 13.79
N GLU A 39 -2.21 7.69 14.28
CA GLU A 39 -3.66 7.80 14.12
C GLU A 39 -4.20 9.10 14.76
N VAL A 40 -3.69 9.48 15.93
CA VAL A 40 -4.10 10.70 16.64
C VAL A 40 -3.90 11.96 15.80
N ILE A 41 -2.85 12.00 14.95
CA ILE A 41 -2.56 13.17 14.10
C ILE A 41 -3.71 13.43 13.11
N HIS A 42 -4.32 12.37 12.56
CA HIS A 42 -5.35 12.49 11.53
C HIS A 42 -6.77 12.18 11.99
N ARG A 43 -6.99 11.91 13.30
CA ARG A 43 -8.31 11.52 13.85
C ARG A 43 -9.47 12.46 13.49
N HIS A 44 -9.17 13.73 13.24
CA HIS A 44 -10.17 14.72 12.84
C HIS A 44 -10.45 14.74 11.34
N ASN A 45 -9.59 14.10 10.54
CA ASN A 45 -9.65 14.12 9.08
C ASN A 45 -10.21 12.83 8.48
N VAL A 46 -10.32 11.76 9.30
CA VAL A 46 -10.77 10.44 8.84
C VAL A 46 -11.86 9.88 9.74
N ILE A 47 -12.55 8.85 9.24
CA ILE A 47 -13.47 7.99 9.98
C ILE A 47 -12.91 6.57 9.88
N VAL A 48 -12.68 5.92 11.02
CA VAL A 48 -12.16 4.55 11.12
C VAL A 48 -13.32 3.59 11.40
N LYS A 49 -13.34 2.43 10.72
CA LYS A 49 -14.31 1.36 10.92
C LYS A 49 -13.62 0.02 10.80
N ASP A 50 -13.51 -0.69 11.89
CA ASP A 50 -12.92 -2.03 11.92
C ASP A 50 -13.78 -3.04 11.15
N HIS A 51 -13.12 -4.04 10.60
CA HIS A 51 -13.72 -5.15 9.88
C HIS A 51 -13.00 -6.46 10.22
N PRO A 52 -13.66 -7.38 10.93
CA PRO A 52 -13.07 -8.68 11.24
C PRO A 52 -13.14 -9.63 10.04
N PHE A 53 -12.08 -10.41 9.87
CA PHE A 53 -12.03 -11.60 9.02
C PHE A 53 -11.94 -12.86 9.89
N GLU A 54 -12.04 -14.03 9.28
CA GLU A 54 -11.73 -15.27 9.96
C GLU A 54 -10.20 -15.41 10.05
N GLY A 55 -9.65 -15.11 11.23
CA GLY A 55 -8.22 -15.30 11.53
C GLY A 55 -7.35 -14.04 11.44
N PHE A 56 -7.84 -12.94 10.93
CA PHE A 56 -7.15 -11.64 10.95
C PHE A 56 -8.14 -10.46 11.00
N GLU A 57 -7.64 -9.25 11.06
CA GLU A 57 -8.46 -8.05 11.16
C GLU A 57 -8.13 -7.05 10.05
N GLY A 58 -9.07 -6.20 9.73
CA GLY A 58 -8.88 -5.09 8.83
C GLY A 58 -9.64 -3.85 9.28
N ALA A 59 -9.37 -2.71 8.67
CA ALA A 59 -10.09 -1.48 8.94
C ALA A 59 -10.26 -0.64 7.68
N TRP A 60 -11.43 -0.04 7.56
CA TRP A 60 -11.70 1.04 6.63
C TRP A 60 -11.26 2.36 7.23
N ILE A 61 -10.46 3.11 6.49
CA ILE A 61 -10.11 4.49 6.78
C ILE A 61 -10.74 5.34 5.70
N ILE A 62 -11.73 6.14 6.08
CA ILE A 62 -12.55 6.93 5.16
C ILE A 62 -12.19 8.41 5.36
N PRO A 63 -11.58 9.09 4.40
CA PRO A 63 -11.29 10.51 4.53
C PRO A 63 -12.58 11.32 4.56
N LYS A 64 -12.65 12.36 5.40
CA LYS A 64 -13.79 13.29 5.41
C LYS A 64 -13.87 14.11 4.12
N GLU A 65 -12.73 14.37 3.50
CA GLU A 65 -12.62 15.02 2.19
C GLU A 65 -12.18 13.97 1.14
N GLU A 66 -13.15 13.22 0.61
CA GLU A 66 -12.89 12.24 -0.44
C GLU A 66 -12.71 12.96 -1.79
N ARG A 67 -11.52 12.86 -2.39
CA ARG A 67 -11.14 13.54 -3.63
C ARG A 67 -11.23 12.64 -4.86
N ARG A 68 -11.36 11.32 -4.69
CA ARG A 68 -11.41 10.34 -5.78
C ARG A 68 -12.18 9.09 -5.41
N SER A 69 -12.83 8.49 -6.40
CA SER A 69 -13.45 7.18 -6.23
C SER A 69 -12.40 6.09 -6.39
N GLY A 70 -12.39 5.13 -5.49
CA GLY A 70 -11.45 4.02 -5.45
C GLY A 70 -11.02 3.73 -4.03
N VAL A 71 -10.13 2.76 -3.89
CA VAL A 71 -9.61 2.34 -2.59
C VAL A 71 -8.13 1.97 -2.71
N VAL A 72 -7.37 2.30 -1.69
CA VAL A 72 -6.02 1.78 -1.51
C VAL A 72 -6.11 0.58 -0.57
N LEU A 73 -5.67 -0.60 -1.00
CA LEU A 73 -5.39 -1.72 -0.10
C LEU A 73 -3.99 -1.50 0.47
N TYR A 74 -3.92 -1.23 1.77
CA TYR A 74 -2.67 -0.99 2.46
C TYR A 74 -2.26 -2.22 3.27
N LEU A 75 -1.04 -2.68 3.02
CA LEU A 75 -0.37 -3.79 3.72
C LEU A 75 0.85 -3.23 4.45
N HIS A 76 0.83 -3.34 5.78
CA HIS A 76 1.84 -2.73 6.64
C HIS A 76 3.19 -3.46 6.62
N GLY A 77 4.25 -2.80 7.07
CA GLY A 77 5.57 -3.38 7.29
C GLY A 77 5.72 -4.10 8.62
N GLY A 78 6.97 -4.35 9.03
CA GLY A 78 7.29 -5.03 10.27
C GLY A 78 7.91 -6.42 10.08
N GLY A 79 8.56 -6.65 8.93
CA GLY A 79 9.31 -7.89 8.65
C GLY A 79 8.45 -9.15 8.65
N TYR A 80 7.16 -9.06 8.36
CA TYR A 80 6.16 -10.15 8.50
C TYR A 80 5.98 -10.67 9.92
N THR A 81 6.61 -10.06 10.90
CA THR A 81 6.63 -10.53 12.30
C THR A 81 6.04 -9.54 13.28
N CYS A 82 5.92 -8.28 12.89
CA CYS A 82 5.43 -7.17 13.70
C CYS A 82 4.39 -6.35 12.95
N GLY A 83 3.70 -5.48 13.68
CA GLY A 83 2.59 -4.67 13.19
C GLY A 83 1.25 -5.36 13.44
N ASP A 84 0.31 -4.58 13.88
CA ASP A 84 -1.07 -5.00 14.11
C ASP A 84 -2.03 -4.05 13.40
N LEU A 85 -3.31 -4.12 13.76
CA LEU A 85 -4.32 -3.24 13.19
C LEU A 85 -4.09 -1.77 13.56
N GLU A 86 -3.64 -1.48 14.78
CA GLU A 86 -3.38 -0.10 15.23
C GLU A 86 -2.19 0.50 14.47
N TYR A 87 -1.13 -0.28 14.24
CA TYR A 87 -0.02 0.14 13.40
C TYR A 87 -0.48 0.43 11.96
N ALA A 88 -1.26 -0.48 11.38
CA ALA A 88 -1.80 -0.31 10.02
C ALA A 88 -2.72 0.93 9.90
N LYS A 89 -3.59 1.19 10.89
CA LYS A 89 -4.46 2.37 10.96
C LYS A 89 -3.65 3.67 11.00
N GLY A 90 -2.51 3.68 11.67
CA GLY A 90 -1.66 4.87 11.81
C GLY A 90 -1.29 5.46 10.45
N PHE A 91 -0.57 4.72 9.62
CA PHE A 91 -0.19 5.22 8.29
C PHE A 91 -1.35 5.19 7.30
N GLY A 92 -2.30 4.26 7.44
CA GLY A 92 -3.54 4.24 6.67
C GLY A 92 -4.34 5.54 6.83
N SER A 93 -4.37 6.11 8.03
CA SER A 93 -5.01 7.40 8.30
C SER A 93 -4.30 8.56 7.61
N THR A 94 -2.98 8.53 7.58
CA THR A 94 -2.16 9.48 6.83
C THR A 94 -2.45 9.40 5.33
N LEU A 95 -2.40 8.18 4.74
CA LEU A 95 -2.71 7.98 3.33
C LEU A 95 -4.12 8.47 2.98
N ALA A 96 -5.11 8.16 3.81
CA ALA A 96 -6.49 8.58 3.56
C ALA A 96 -6.62 10.11 3.60
N ALA A 97 -6.05 10.78 4.60
CA ALA A 97 -6.13 12.22 4.77
C ALA A 97 -5.37 12.95 3.65
N GLU A 98 -4.10 12.61 3.43
CA GLU A 98 -3.21 13.29 2.49
C GLU A 98 -3.57 12.99 1.02
N CYS A 99 -4.04 11.77 0.74
CA CYS A 99 -4.41 11.38 -0.61
C CYS A 99 -5.90 11.58 -0.92
N GLY A 100 -6.78 11.82 0.05
CA GLY A 100 -8.22 11.97 -0.17
C GLY A 100 -8.84 10.75 -0.84
N VAL A 101 -8.42 9.56 -0.44
CA VAL A 101 -8.86 8.25 -0.97
C VAL A 101 -9.21 7.34 0.19
N ARG A 102 -10.20 6.48 0.02
CA ARG A 102 -10.47 5.42 1.00
C ARG A 102 -9.29 4.47 1.07
N VAL A 103 -8.95 4.06 2.28
CA VAL A 103 -7.92 3.06 2.52
C VAL A 103 -8.55 1.87 3.24
N PHE A 104 -8.20 0.67 2.82
CA PHE A 104 -8.48 -0.53 3.57
C PHE A 104 -7.16 -1.09 4.09
N CYS A 105 -6.99 -1.07 5.40
CA CYS A 105 -5.84 -1.63 6.09
C CYS A 105 -6.10 -3.10 6.41
N ALA A 106 -5.15 -3.98 6.11
CA ALA A 106 -5.21 -5.38 6.51
C ALA A 106 -4.08 -5.69 7.49
N ALA A 107 -4.45 -6.10 8.72
CA ALA A 107 -3.54 -6.61 9.73
C ALA A 107 -3.38 -8.13 9.53
N TYR A 108 -2.66 -8.50 8.48
CA TYR A 108 -2.44 -9.88 8.09
C TYR A 108 -1.71 -10.68 9.18
N ARG A 109 -1.92 -12.00 9.21
CA ARG A 109 -1.30 -12.92 10.19
C ARG A 109 0.21 -12.87 10.12
N LEU A 110 0.84 -12.88 11.29
CA LEU A 110 2.27 -12.66 11.46
C LEU A 110 3.01 -13.96 11.77
N ALA A 111 4.25 -14.03 11.31
CA ALA A 111 5.22 -15.03 11.71
C ALA A 111 5.83 -14.67 13.10
N PRO A 112 6.35 -15.65 13.85
CA PRO A 112 6.48 -17.07 13.50
C PRO A 112 5.19 -17.88 13.71
N GLU A 113 4.14 -17.30 14.31
CA GLU A 113 2.88 -18.01 14.63
C GLU A 113 2.17 -18.49 13.36
N SER A 114 2.22 -17.67 12.30
CA SER A 114 1.64 -17.94 11.00
C SER A 114 2.64 -17.60 9.88
N PRO A 115 3.59 -18.52 9.59
CA PRO A 115 4.58 -18.30 8.54
C PRO A 115 3.94 -18.27 7.15
N TYR A 116 4.75 -18.06 6.10
CA TYR A 116 4.30 -18.17 4.72
C TYR A 116 3.52 -19.50 4.51
N PRO A 117 2.36 -19.48 3.85
CA PRO A 117 1.83 -18.39 3.02
C PRO A 117 0.79 -17.47 3.70
N ALA A 118 0.61 -17.52 5.04
CA ALA A 118 -0.51 -16.87 5.72
C ALA A 118 -0.71 -15.39 5.36
N ALA A 119 0.36 -14.58 5.37
CA ALA A 119 0.26 -13.16 5.01
C ALA A 119 -0.20 -12.94 3.56
N VAL A 120 0.26 -13.75 2.61
CA VAL A 120 -0.16 -13.67 1.20
C VAL A 120 -1.61 -14.11 1.04
N ASP A 121 -2.06 -15.12 1.79
CA ASP A 121 -3.45 -15.58 1.79
C ASP A 121 -4.39 -14.49 2.31
N ASP A 122 -4.03 -13.83 3.41
CA ASP A 122 -4.81 -12.74 4.00
C ASP A 122 -4.83 -11.48 3.08
N ALA A 123 -3.73 -11.20 2.41
CA ALA A 123 -3.66 -10.14 1.40
C ALA A 123 -4.59 -10.43 0.21
N GLU A 124 -4.63 -11.67 -0.28
CA GLU A 124 -5.56 -12.10 -1.33
C GLU A 124 -7.00 -12.03 -0.86
N GLU A 125 -7.30 -12.47 0.37
CA GLU A 125 -8.65 -12.39 0.95
C GLU A 125 -9.11 -10.94 1.06
N SER A 126 -8.23 -10.03 1.50
CA SER A 126 -8.51 -8.59 1.55
C SER A 126 -8.81 -8.02 0.16
N TYR A 127 -8.06 -8.40 -0.87
CA TYR A 127 -8.33 -8.00 -2.25
C TYR A 127 -9.69 -8.52 -2.74
N ARG A 128 -10.01 -9.80 -2.50
CA ARG A 128 -11.31 -10.40 -2.83
C ARG A 128 -12.46 -9.74 -2.09
N TYR A 129 -12.25 -9.37 -0.83
CA TYR A 129 -13.20 -8.61 -0.03
C TYR A 129 -13.54 -7.27 -0.69
N LEU A 130 -12.54 -6.52 -1.14
CA LEU A 130 -12.77 -5.25 -1.85
C LEU A 130 -13.57 -5.45 -3.14
N LEU A 131 -13.27 -6.49 -3.91
CA LEU A 131 -14.08 -6.86 -5.10
C LEU A 131 -15.52 -7.18 -4.71
N SER A 132 -15.75 -7.88 -3.61
CA SER A 132 -17.10 -8.21 -3.10
C SER A 132 -17.89 -6.97 -2.64
N LYS A 133 -17.20 -5.89 -2.25
CA LYS A 133 -17.80 -4.58 -1.93
C LYS A 133 -18.13 -3.75 -3.17
N GLY A 134 -17.88 -4.29 -4.36
CA GLY A 134 -18.22 -3.66 -5.63
C GLY A 134 -17.13 -2.78 -6.22
N TYR A 135 -15.94 -2.76 -5.64
CA TYR A 135 -14.79 -2.15 -6.31
C TYR A 135 -14.36 -3.03 -7.48
N THR A 136 -14.04 -2.39 -8.59
CA THR A 136 -13.40 -3.08 -9.71
C THR A 136 -11.88 -3.10 -9.52
N PRO A 137 -11.14 -4.02 -10.17
CA PRO A 137 -9.68 -4.02 -10.13
C PRO A 137 -9.05 -2.67 -10.50
N GLY A 138 -9.65 -1.94 -11.46
CA GLY A 138 -9.22 -0.60 -11.86
C GLY A 138 -9.46 0.50 -10.82
N GLN A 139 -10.18 0.21 -9.74
CA GLN A 139 -10.41 1.10 -8.61
C GLN A 139 -9.59 0.73 -7.37
N ILE A 140 -8.82 -0.36 -7.42
CA ILE A 140 -7.99 -0.82 -6.30
C ILE A 140 -6.53 -0.55 -6.63
N CYS A 141 -5.87 0.28 -5.82
CA CYS A 141 -4.42 0.46 -5.84
C CYS A 141 -3.83 -0.22 -4.60
N LEU A 142 -2.69 -0.87 -4.75
CA LEU A 142 -1.97 -1.44 -3.60
C LEU A 142 -0.98 -0.43 -3.06
N CYS A 143 -0.85 -0.37 -1.74
CA CYS A 143 0.20 0.37 -1.07
C CYS A 143 0.80 -0.50 0.05
N GLY A 144 2.10 -0.43 0.24
CA GLY A 144 2.76 -1.13 1.34
C GLY A 144 4.18 -0.66 1.56
N GLU A 145 4.65 -0.77 2.79
CA GLU A 145 6.02 -0.45 3.13
C GLU A 145 6.80 -1.66 3.65
N SER A 146 8.11 -1.68 3.42
CA SER A 146 8.99 -2.73 3.96
C SER A 146 8.54 -4.13 3.53
N ALA A 147 8.27 -5.02 4.47
CA ALA A 147 7.67 -6.34 4.23
C ALA A 147 6.31 -6.23 3.52
N GLY A 148 5.45 -5.27 3.89
CA GLY A 148 4.21 -4.98 3.18
C GLY A 148 4.44 -4.51 1.75
N GLY A 149 5.54 -3.79 1.50
CA GLY A 149 6.01 -3.43 0.17
C GLY A 149 6.42 -4.63 -0.68
N GLY A 150 7.02 -5.65 -0.08
CA GLY A 150 7.23 -6.97 -0.71
C GLY A 150 5.92 -7.71 -0.94
N LEU A 151 5.05 -7.73 0.08
CA LEU A 151 3.77 -8.45 0.07
C LEU A 151 2.81 -7.98 -1.04
N ILE A 152 2.78 -6.68 -1.36
CA ILE A 152 1.93 -6.19 -2.47
C ILE A 152 2.38 -6.72 -3.83
N TYR A 153 3.69 -6.92 -4.05
CA TYR A 153 4.18 -7.57 -5.26
C TYR A 153 3.92 -9.08 -5.24
N ALA A 154 4.12 -9.74 -4.09
CA ALA A 154 3.78 -11.15 -3.90
C ALA A 154 2.29 -11.41 -4.17
N LEU A 155 1.41 -10.53 -3.69
CA LEU A 155 -0.03 -10.57 -3.99
C LEU A 155 -0.28 -10.47 -5.51
N CYS A 156 0.39 -9.55 -6.22
CA CYS A 156 0.24 -9.45 -7.67
C CYS A 156 0.67 -10.72 -8.40
N LEU A 157 1.78 -11.35 -7.98
CA LEU A 157 2.23 -12.63 -8.53
C LEU A 157 1.20 -13.75 -8.27
N ARG A 158 0.66 -13.82 -7.05
CA ARG A 158 -0.40 -14.75 -6.66
C ARG A 158 -1.67 -14.56 -7.50
N LEU A 159 -2.15 -13.33 -7.65
CA LEU A 159 -3.32 -13.03 -8.45
C LEU A 159 -3.10 -13.40 -9.92
N LYS A 160 -1.92 -13.10 -10.46
CA LYS A 160 -1.52 -13.45 -11.83
C LYS A 160 -1.51 -14.96 -12.03
N SER A 161 -0.92 -15.74 -11.13
CA SER A 161 -0.86 -17.20 -11.19
C SER A 161 -2.26 -17.85 -11.17
N LYS A 162 -3.21 -17.20 -10.50
CA LYS A 162 -4.63 -17.62 -10.45
C LYS A 162 -5.48 -17.07 -11.61
N GLY A 163 -4.88 -16.36 -12.58
CA GLY A 163 -5.61 -15.75 -13.70
C GLY A 163 -6.60 -14.65 -13.28
N MET A 164 -6.41 -14.06 -12.11
CA MET A 164 -7.24 -12.96 -11.62
C MET A 164 -6.78 -11.62 -12.21
N THR A 165 -7.73 -10.70 -12.40
CA THR A 165 -7.39 -9.34 -12.84
C THR A 165 -6.62 -8.61 -11.74
N LEU A 166 -5.51 -8.00 -12.13
CA LEU A 166 -4.62 -7.27 -11.23
C LEU A 166 -5.18 -5.89 -10.86
N PRO A 167 -4.78 -5.32 -9.71
CA PRO A 167 -5.11 -3.95 -9.30
C PRO A 167 -4.59 -2.91 -10.30
N CYS A 168 -5.03 -1.65 -10.18
CA CYS A 168 -4.71 -0.61 -11.14
C CYS A 168 -3.32 0.01 -10.99
N GLY A 169 -2.69 -0.14 -9.82
CA GLY A 169 -1.38 0.44 -9.53
C GLY A 169 -0.79 -0.06 -8.23
N ILE A 170 0.50 0.20 -8.05
CA ILE A 170 1.30 -0.16 -6.88
C ILE A 170 2.02 1.09 -6.39
N ILE A 171 1.99 1.33 -5.07
CA ILE A 171 2.81 2.31 -4.34
C ILE A 171 3.60 1.53 -3.31
N ALA A 172 4.90 1.40 -3.51
CA ALA A 172 5.81 0.67 -2.64
C ALA A 172 6.75 1.64 -1.93
N ILE A 173 6.85 1.55 -0.61
CA ILE A 173 7.72 2.38 0.22
C ILE A 173 8.80 1.49 0.81
N SER A 174 10.06 1.71 0.40
CA SER A 174 11.19 0.89 0.89
C SER A 174 10.91 -0.62 0.85
N PRO A 175 10.41 -1.17 -0.28
CA PRO A 175 9.90 -2.54 -0.32
C PRO A 175 11.00 -3.57 -0.09
N TRP A 176 10.75 -4.54 0.80
CA TRP A 176 11.62 -5.69 0.99
C TRP A 176 11.25 -6.80 0.00
N THR A 177 11.98 -6.86 -1.11
CA THR A 177 11.64 -7.74 -2.26
C THR A 177 12.57 -8.93 -2.41
N ASP A 178 13.65 -8.99 -1.62
CA ASP A 178 14.66 -10.05 -1.63
C ASP A 178 15.00 -10.49 -0.20
N LEU A 179 14.36 -11.55 0.27
CA LEU A 179 14.58 -12.10 1.61
C LEU A 179 15.89 -12.90 1.73
N THR A 180 16.64 -13.03 0.62
CA THR A 180 17.99 -13.62 0.63
C THR A 180 19.07 -12.61 1.03
N CYS A 181 18.71 -11.30 1.10
CA CYS A 181 19.62 -10.20 1.42
C CYS A 181 20.82 -10.11 0.45
N SER A 182 20.61 -10.35 -0.86
CA SER A 182 21.69 -10.47 -1.85
C SER A 182 22.12 -9.15 -2.49
N GLY A 183 21.50 -8.00 -2.14
CA GLY A 183 21.86 -6.68 -2.65
C GLY A 183 23.17 -6.15 -2.07
N GLU A 184 23.92 -5.37 -2.84
CA GLU A 184 25.18 -4.76 -2.36
C GLU A 184 24.95 -3.71 -1.25
N SER A 185 23.77 -3.06 -1.27
CA SER A 185 23.40 -2.06 -0.27
C SER A 185 23.34 -2.60 1.16
N TYR A 186 23.14 -3.91 1.36
CA TYR A 186 23.21 -4.54 2.67
C TYR A 186 24.61 -4.37 3.32
N ALA A 187 25.66 -4.41 2.53
CA ALA A 187 27.03 -4.18 2.99
C ALA A 187 27.38 -2.69 2.97
N VAL A 188 27.06 -1.98 1.89
CA VAL A 188 27.46 -0.58 1.69
C VAL A 188 26.78 0.38 2.68
N ASN A 189 25.49 0.14 2.95
CA ASN A 189 24.70 0.99 3.85
C ASN A 189 24.59 0.45 5.28
N ARG A 190 25.29 -0.61 5.64
CA ARG A 190 25.24 -1.24 6.98
C ARG A 190 25.38 -0.23 8.12
N ASP A 191 26.34 0.67 8.01
CA ASP A 191 26.63 1.68 9.04
C ASP A 191 25.81 2.97 8.83
N ASN A 192 25.27 3.17 7.65
CA ASN A 192 24.49 4.35 7.29
C ASN A 192 23.00 4.21 7.67
N ASP A 193 22.43 3.01 7.57
CA ASP A 193 21.04 2.78 7.93
C ASP A 193 20.82 2.90 9.44
N PRO A 194 20.05 3.87 9.93
CA PRO A 194 19.82 4.07 11.36
C PRO A 194 18.80 3.11 11.96
N SER A 195 18.14 2.27 11.17
CA SER A 195 16.96 1.49 11.58
C SER A 195 17.11 -0.01 11.39
N LEU A 196 17.67 -0.46 10.28
CA LEU A 196 17.75 -1.87 9.94
C LEU A 196 19.18 -2.44 10.05
N THR A 197 19.24 -3.75 10.28
CA THR A 197 20.46 -4.55 10.15
C THR A 197 20.16 -5.82 9.36
N GLU A 198 21.19 -6.38 8.72
CA GLU A 198 21.09 -7.62 7.98
C GLU A 198 20.72 -8.79 8.92
N GLU A 199 21.26 -8.80 10.14
CA GLU A 199 20.95 -9.82 11.15
C GLU A 199 19.45 -9.82 11.51
N LEU A 200 18.86 -8.63 11.69
CA LEU A 200 17.44 -8.48 11.98
C LEU A 200 16.58 -8.98 10.81
N LEU A 201 16.94 -8.63 9.57
CA LEU A 201 16.22 -9.09 8.37
C LEU A 201 16.37 -10.61 8.18
N ASN A 202 17.55 -11.18 8.47
CA ASN A 202 17.74 -12.62 8.44
C ASN A 202 16.90 -13.34 9.50
N PHE A 203 16.75 -12.76 10.69
CA PHE A 203 15.83 -13.27 11.71
C PHE A 203 14.37 -13.25 11.21
N TYR A 204 13.90 -12.11 10.68
CA TYR A 204 12.54 -11.97 10.16
C TYR A 204 12.26 -12.94 9.01
N SER A 205 13.18 -13.03 8.04
CA SER A 205 13.03 -13.98 6.92
C SER A 205 13.00 -15.43 7.38
N GLY A 206 13.76 -15.77 8.40
CA GLY A 206 13.71 -17.11 9.02
C GLY A 206 12.35 -17.41 9.64
N CYS A 207 11.78 -16.46 10.39
CA CYS A 207 10.43 -16.57 10.94
C CYS A 207 9.39 -16.71 9.82
N TYR A 208 9.44 -15.85 8.81
CA TYR A 208 8.45 -15.81 7.73
C TYR A 208 8.46 -17.08 6.88
N THR A 209 9.63 -17.61 6.54
CA THR A 209 9.76 -18.82 5.74
C THR A 209 9.52 -20.12 6.56
N GLY A 210 9.43 -20.01 7.89
CA GLY A 210 9.33 -21.15 8.80
C GLY A 210 10.52 -22.10 8.73
N GLY A 211 11.63 -21.65 8.12
CA GLY A 211 12.84 -22.44 7.89
C GLY A 211 12.70 -23.55 6.84
N VAL A 212 11.56 -23.63 6.14
CA VAL A 212 11.28 -24.69 5.14
C VAL A 212 11.03 -24.14 3.75
N THR A 213 10.43 -22.97 3.62
CA THR A 213 10.18 -22.34 2.31
C THR A 213 11.47 -21.67 1.82
N PRO A 214 11.90 -21.87 0.56
CA PRO A 214 13.05 -21.17 0.02
C PRO A 214 12.86 -19.65 0.07
N LYS A 215 13.90 -18.92 0.51
CA LYS A 215 13.85 -17.46 0.61
C LYS A 215 13.70 -16.78 -0.75
N ASP A 216 14.14 -17.41 -1.83
CA ASP A 216 14.06 -16.96 -3.23
C ASP A 216 12.77 -17.38 -3.93
N ALA A 217 11.83 -18.05 -3.23
CA ALA A 217 10.54 -18.38 -3.81
C ALA A 217 9.80 -17.09 -4.22
N PRO A 218 9.19 -17.04 -5.43
CA PRO A 218 8.61 -15.80 -5.99
C PRO A 218 7.57 -15.08 -5.14
N GLU A 219 6.79 -15.79 -4.33
CA GLU A 219 5.80 -15.19 -3.42
C GLU A 219 6.39 -14.84 -2.05
N VAL A 220 7.64 -15.22 -1.78
CA VAL A 220 8.43 -14.83 -0.60
C VAL A 220 9.32 -13.64 -0.96
N SER A 221 10.04 -13.75 -2.05
CA SER A 221 10.91 -12.70 -2.61
C SER A 221 10.46 -12.36 -4.02
N PRO A 222 9.54 -11.42 -4.19
CA PRO A 222 8.95 -11.10 -5.50
C PRO A 222 9.96 -10.62 -6.53
N LEU A 223 11.13 -10.19 -6.12
CA LEU A 223 12.23 -9.89 -7.03
C LEU A 223 12.58 -11.07 -7.95
N PHE A 224 12.42 -12.32 -7.51
CA PHE A 224 12.73 -13.51 -8.30
C PHE A 224 11.53 -14.01 -9.14
N GLY A 225 10.37 -13.35 -9.06
CA GLY A 225 9.16 -13.69 -9.79
C GLY A 225 9.15 -13.24 -11.26
N ASP A 226 8.14 -13.69 -12.01
CA ASP A 226 7.83 -13.17 -13.35
C ASP A 226 6.99 -11.89 -13.23
N LEU A 227 7.65 -10.74 -13.40
CA LEU A 227 7.04 -9.42 -13.26
C LEU A 227 6.26 -8.93 -14.48
N LYS A 228 6.29 -9.68 -15.60
CA LYS A 228 5.59 -9.27 -16.83
C LYS A 228 4.11 -9.05 -16.62
N GLY A 229 3.62 -7.87 -17.01
CA GLY A 229 2.21 -7.50 -16.90
C GLY A 229 1.78 -7.04 -15.51
N LEU A 230 2.70 -6.84 -14.58
CA LEU A 230 2.36 -6.22 -13.29
C LEU A 230 1.91 -4.75 -13.48
N PRO A 231 1.09 -4.23 -12.54
CA PRO A 231 0.58 -2.86 -12.61
C PRO A 231 1.68 -1.80 -12.60
N PRO A 232 1.39 -0.56 -13.08
CA PRO A 232 2.28 0.58 -12.89
C PRO A 232 2.69 0.74 -11.45
N SER A 233 3.99 0.90 -11.19
CA SER A 233 4.57 0.96 -9.85
C SER A 233 5.23 2.31 -9.59
N LEU A 234 4.98 2.88 -8.40
CA LEU A 234 5.72 4.00 -7.81
C LEU A 234 6.47 3.47 -6.59
N ILE A 235 7.80 3.62 -6.59
CA ILE A 235 8.68 3.12 -5.53
C ILE A 235 9.36 4.31 -4.86
N PHE A 236 9.25 4.42 -3.54
CA PHE A 236 10.00 5.34 -2.70
C PHE A 236 11.07 4.57 -1.94
N VAL A 237 12.27 5.11 -1.83
CA VAL A 237 13.37 4.47 -1.10
C VAL A 237 14.35 5.51 -0.55
N GLY A 238 14.86 5.27 0.65
CA GLY A 238 15.92 6.07 1.25
C GLY A 238 17.29 5.72 0.64
N GLY A 239 18.13 6.76 0.45
CA GLY A 239 19.47 6.55 -0.12
C GLY A 239 20.43 5.82 0.83
N ASP A 240 20.18 5.89 2.15
CA ASP A 240 21.05 5.35 3.19
C ASP A 240 20.54 4.02 3.78
N GLU A 241 19.40 3.48 3.28
CA GLU A 241 18.87 2.22 3.80
C GLU A 241 19.51 0.98 3.16
N ILE A 242 19.58 -0.11 3.91
CA ILE A 242 20.14 -1.39 3.41
C ILE A 242 19.23 -2.04 2.34
N LEU A 243 17.95 -1.72 2.27
CA LEU A 243 17.00 -2.19 1.23
C LEU A 243 17.03 -1.34 -0.06
N LEU A 244 18.02 -0.46 -0.24
CA LEU A 244 18.12 0.37 -1.44
C LEU A 244 18.18 -0.48 -2.72
N ASP A 245 18.95 -1.55 -2.71
CA ASP A 245 19.08 -2.41 -3.89
C ASP A 245 17.88 -3.32 -4.13
N ASP A 246 17.10 -3.67 -3.11
CA ASP A 246 15.80 -4.29 -3.28
C ASP A 246 14.90 -3.45 -4.18
N SER A 247 14.84 -2.15 -3.89
CA SER A 247 14.06 -1.18 -4.66
C SER A 247 14.63 -0.97 -6.06
N ARG A 248 15.95 -0.82 -6.21
CA ARG A 248 16.61 -0.61 -7.50
C ARG A 248 16.42 -1.81 -8.43
N ARG A 249 16.75 -3.00 -7.95
CA ARG A 249 16.64 -4.25 -8.70
C ARG A 249 15.18 -4.54 -9.08
N MET A 250 14.23 -4.25 -8.18
CA MET A 250 12.81 -4.40 -8.48
C MET A 250 12.36 -3.42 -9.56
N HIS A 251 12.77 -2.16 -9.47
CA HIS A 251 12.51 -1.13 -10.48
C HIS A 251 13.05 -1.53 -11.85
N GLU A 252 14.32 -1.91 -11.93
CA GLU A 252 15.00 -2.34 -13.16
C GLU A 252 14.29 -3.54 -13.79
N LYS A 253 14.01 -4.56 -12.99
CA LYS A 253 13.34 -5.77 -13.46
C LYS A 253 11.90 -5.52 -13.93
N LEU A 254 11.16 -4.57 -13.30
CA LEU A 254 9.86 -4.14 -13.80
C LEU A 254 9.97 -3.49 -15.18
N LEU A 255 10.96 -2.62 -15.40
CA LEU A 255 11.20 -1.99 -16.72
C LEU A 255 11.61 -3.02 -17.78
N GLU A 256 12.51 -3.95 -17.45
CA GLU A 256 12.92 -5.06 -18.33
C GLU A 256 11.73 -5.94 -18.71
N ALA A 257 10.78 -6.15 -17.78
CA ALA A 257 9.55 -6.90 -18.05
C ALA A 257 8.50 -6.10 -18.87
N GLY A 258 8.82 -4.85 -19.27
CA GLY A 258 7.93 -3.97 -20.02
C GLY A 258 6.84 -3.32 -19.17
N CYS A 259 6.97 -3.32 -17.86
CA CYS A 259 6.05 -2.66 -16.94
C CYS A 259 6.42 -1.17 -16.75
N SER A 260 5.44 -0.35 -16.43
CA SER A 260 5.70 1.05 -16.04
C SER A 260 6.19 1.10 -14.60
N SER A 261 7.36 1.67 -14.36
CA SER A 261 7.89 1.86 -13.01
C SER A 261 8.56 3.22 -12.88
N GLN A 262 8.28 3.91 -11.78
CA GLN A 262 8.95 5.14 -11.36
C GLN A 262 9.54 4.89 -9.98
N MET A 263 10.79 5.29 -9.76
CA MET A 263 11.45 5.18 -8.48
C MET A 263 11.98 6.55 -8.04
N LEU A 264 11.78 6.87 -6.77
CA LEU A 264 12.25 8.09 -6.13
C LEU A 264 13.20 7.70 -4.99
N ILE A 265 14.47 8.04 -5.16
CA ILE A 265 15.50 7.84 -4.14
C ILE A 265 15.65 9.15 -3.37
N ALA A 266 15.35 9.12 -2.07
CA ALA A 266 15.52 10.27 -1.20
C ALA A 266 16.93 10.26 -0.58
N PRO A 267 17.85 11.16 -0.99
CA PRO A 267 19.20 11.20 -0.45
C PRO A 267 19.19 11.40 1.07
N GLU A 268 20.13 10.77 1.77
CA GLU A 268 20.27 10.88 3.22
C GLU A 268 19.01 10.49 4.01
N ARG A 269 18.11 9.68 3.43
CA ARG A 269 16.95 9.13 4.11
C ARG A 269 17.17 7.66 4.44
N TRP A 270 16.44 7.21 5.42
CA TRP A 270 16.44 5.87 6.01
C TRP A 270 15.23 5.06 5.61
N HIS A 271 15.17 3.85 6.07
CA HIS A 271 14.10 2.90 5.78
C HIS A 271 12.69 3.45 6.14
N ALA A 272 11.76 3.33 5.21
CA ALA A 272 10.37 3.77 5.33
C ALA A 272 10.21 5.26 5.76
N TYR A 273 11.13 6.13 5.34
CA TYR A 273 11.19 7.54 5.73
C TYR A 273 9.89 8.32 5.48
N VAL A 274 9.09 7.90 4.51
CA VAL A 274 7.81 8.53 4.15
C VAL A 274 6.82 8.51 5.31
N LEU A 275 6.86 7.45 6.15
CA LEU A 275 5.96 7.28 7.28
C LEU A 275 6.14 8.33 8.38
N TYR A 276 7.31 8.95 8.44
CA TYR A 276 7.62 9.96 9.46
C TYR A 276 7.00 11.33 9.21
N MET A 277 6.33 11.52 8.06
CA MET A 277 5.56 12.73 7.73
C MET A 277 6.33 14.03 7.96
N LEU A 278 7.63 14.05 7.69
CA LEU A 278 8.42 15.25 7.82
C LEU A 278 8.00 16.26 6.73
N ASN A 279 7.96 17.57 7.06
CA ASN A 279 7.61 18.63 6.11
C ASN A 279 8.40 18.53 4.80
N GLU A 280 9.64 18.06 4.89
CA GLU A 280 10.55 17.84 3.77
C GLU A 280 10.13 16.71 2.84
N ASN A 281 9.23 15.83 3.29
CA ASN A 281 8.74 14.65 2.56
C ASN A 281 7.31 14.84 2.03
N MET A 282 6.70 16.00 2.21
CA MET A 282 5.31 16.23 1.76
C MET A 282 5.17 16.13 0.24
N SER A 283 6.23 16.40 -0.52
CA SER A 283 6.27 16.17 -1.98
C SER A 283 6.05 14.71 -2.37
N ASP A 284 6.33 13.75 -1.48
CA ASP A 284 6.12 12.32 -1.76
C ASP A 284 4.63 12.00 -1.84
N PHE A 285 3.80 12.63 -1.00
CA PHE A 285 2.34 12.53 -1.08
C PHE A 285 1.78 13.21 -2.33
N GLU A 286 2.41 14.26 -2.85
CA GLU A 286 2.03 14.85 -4.14
C GLU A 286 2.28 13.86 -5.29
N GLU A 287 3.41 13.14 -5.28
CA GLU A 287 3.69 12.10 -6.28
C GLU A 287 2.72 10.92 -6.15
N MET A 288 2.41 10.47 -4.93
CA MET A 288 1.35 9.47 -4.70
C MET A 288 0.00 9.93 -5.28
N ASN A 289 -0.36 11.19 -5.04
CA ASN A 289 -1.59 11.79 -5.55
C ASN A 289 -1.64 11.82 -7.08
N LYS A 290 -0.53 12.14 -7.76
CA LYS A 290 -0.43 12.10 -9.23
C LYS A 290 -0.64 10.70 -9.76
N VAL A 291 0.01 9.69 -9.15
CA VAL A 291 -0.13 8.29 -9.56
C VAL A 291 -1.55 7.80 -9.33
N LEU A 292 -2.12 7.98 -8.13
CA LEU A 292 -3.48 7.57 -7.81
C LEU A 292 -4.50 8.19 -8.78
N THR A 293 -4.34 9.48 -9.09
CA THR A 293 -5.20 10.16 -10.08
C THR A 293 -5.07 9.51 -11.46
N LYS A 294 -3.85 9.20 -11.90
CA LYS A 294 -3.59 8.61 -13.22
C LYS A 294 -4.16 7.19 -13.34
N VAL A 295 -3.88 6.31 -12.35
CA VAL A 295 -4.26 4.89 -12.42
C VAL A 295 -5.76 4.68 -12.20
N MET A 296 -6.38 5.41 -11.27
CA MET A 296 -7.82 5.29 -11.01
C MET A 296 -8.69 6.00 -12.06
N ALA A 297 -8.19 7.05 -12.71
CA ALA A 297 -8.93 7.76 -13.78
C ALA A 297 -9.00 6.96 -15.09
N ALA A 298 -8.04 6.07 -15.34
CA ALA A 298 -8.02 5.25 -16.54
C ALA A 298 -9.29 4.40 -16.71
N GLU A 299 -9.84 3.91 -15.61
CA GLU A 299 -11.08 3.14 -15.64
C GLU A 299 -12.32 4.00 -15.87
N GLN A 300 -12.40 5.18 -15.30
CA GLN A 300 -13.49 6.11 -15.58
C GLN A 300 -13.57 6.44 -17.08
N LYS A 301 -12.43 6.67 -17.72
CA LYS A 301 -12.37 6.89 -19.17
C LYS A 301 -12.83 5.68 -19.98
N GLN A 302 -12.45 4.47 -19.60
CA GLN A 302 -12.92 3.24 -20.24
C GLN A 302 -14.42 3.02 -20.05
N LYS A 303 -14.95 3.29 -18.86
CA LYS A 303 -16.39 3.20 -18.58
C LYS A 303 -17.20 4.18 -19.42
N TRP A 304 -16.73 5.43 -19.59
CA TRP A 304 -17.35 6.41 -20.49
C TRP A 304 -17.31 5.97 -21.95
N LEU A 305 -16.18 5.44 -22.43
CA LEU A 305 -16.06 4.91 -23.80
C LEU A 305 -17.00 3.72 -24.04
N ARG A 306 -17.15 2.80 -23.09
CA ARG A 306 -18.10 1.68 -23.17
C ARG A 306 -19.55 2.18 -23.20
N LEU A 307 -19.91 3.17 -22.39
CA LEU A 307 -21.25 3.76 -22.38
C LEU A 307 -21.56 4.54 -23.66
N ASP A 308 -20.59 5.25 -24.22
CA ASP A 308 -20.73 5.96 -25.51
C ASP A 308 -20.86 4.97 -26.68
N ASN A 309 -20.12 3.89 -26.68
CA ASN A 309 -20.25 2.83 -27.67
C ASN A 309 -21.61 2.09 -27.55
N ALA A 310 -22.07 1.78 -26.33
CA ALA A 310 -23.39 1.22 -26.10
C ALA A 310 -24.51 2.15 -26.55
N ALA A 311 -24.36 3.46 -26.34
CA ALA A 311 -25.32 4.48 -26.81
C ALA A 311 -25.34 4.64 -28.33
N LYS A 312 -24.24 4.33 -29.04
CA LYS A 312 -24.18 4.29 -30.51
C LYS A 312 -24.84 3.04 -31.09
N ILE A 313 -24.80 1.91 -30.35
CA ILE A 313 -25.45 0.64 -30.77
C ILE A 313 -26.98 0.68 -30.54
N TYR A 314 -27.48 1.48 -29.58
CA TYR A 314 -28.91 1.61 -29.28
C TYR A 314 -29.41 3.07 -29.35
N PRO A 315 -29.48 3.70 -30.54
CA PRO A 315 -29.90 5.11 -30.66
C PRO A 315 -31.37 5.38 -30.26
N ALA A 316 -32.22 4.35 -30.23
CA ALA A 316 -33.64 4.50 -29.88
C ALA A 316 -33.91 4.75 -28.37
N ALA A 317 -33.01 4.36 -27.48
CA ALA A 317 -33.18 4.57 -26.04
C ALA A 317 -33.01 6.05 -25.61
N ARG A 318 -32.32 6.88 -26.41
CA ARG A 318 -32.14 8.31 -26.14
C ARG A 318 -33.41 9.17 -26.43
N ARG A 319 -34.27 8.71 -27.36
CA ARG A 319 -35.49 9.49 -27.73
C ARG A 319 -36.62 9.39 -26.69
N LYS A 320 -36.73 8.29 -25.94
CA LYS A 320 -37.81 8.13 -24.93
C LYS A 320 -37.59 8.96 -23.65
N ARG A 321 -36.38 9.30 -23.29
CA ARG A 321 -36.11 10.13 -22.09
C ARG A 321 -36.32 11.63 -22.32
N ARG A 322 -36.15 12.17 -23.56
CA ARG A 322 -36.42 13.58 -23.87
C ARG A 322 -37.91 13.91 -24.01
N GLY A 323 -38.74 12.94 -24.29
CA GLY A 323 -40.21 13.15 -24.46
C GLY A 323 -40.96 13.22 -23.12
N ARG A 324 -40.41 12.71 -21.99
CA ARG A 324 -41.05 12.77 -20.68
C ARG A 324 -40.81 14.04 -19.89
N ALA A 325 -39.76 14.78 -20.22
CA ALA A 325 -39.42 16.05 -19.53
C ALA A 325 -40.21 17.27 -20.03
N LYS A 326 -40.95 17.17 -21.15
CA LYS A 326 -41.72 18.29 -21.70
C LYS A 326 -43.23 18.27 -21.39
N LYS A 327 -43.72 17.37 -20.52
CA LYS A 327 -45.16 17.25 -20.18
C LYS A 327 -45.50 17.58 -18.72
N GLN A 328 -44.59 18.25 -17.97
CA GLN A 328 -44.83 18.65 -16.58
C GLN A 328 -44.62 20.15 -16.31
N GLU A 329 -44.78 21.00 -17.35
CA GLU A 329 -44.92 22.44 -17.14
C GLU A 329 -46.32 22.83 -17.66
N ASN A 330 -47.34 22.62 -16.85
CA ASN A 330 -48.57 23.42 -16.78
C ASN A 330 -49.45 22.82 -15.70
N GLY A 331 -49.67 23.56 -14.62
CA GLY A 331 -50.82 23.40 -13.75
C GLY A 331 -50.53 23.05 -12.31
N GLU A 332 -50.71 24.08 -11.50
CA GLU A 332 -51.20 24.06 -10.10
C GLU A 332 -50.23 23.73 -8.97
N LYS A 333 -49.97 24.76 -8.16
CA LYS A 333 -49.36 24.69 -6.81
C LYS A 333 -50.40 24.05 -5.85
N PRO A 334 -50.03 23.06 -5.06
CA PRO A 334 -50.79 22.72 -3.88
C PRO A 334 -50.50 23.67 -2.72
N PRO A 335 -51.46 23.88 -1.80
CA PRO A 335 -51.37 24.86 -0.76
C PRO A 335 -50.39 24.44 0.36
N PHE A 336 -49.84 25.43 1.01
CA PHE A 336 -49.15 25.33 2.30
C PHE A 336 -50.04 24.57 3.32
N TRP A 337 -49.49 23.72 4.15
CA TRP A 337 -50.00 22.90 5.27
C TRP A 337 -50.25 21.41 4.96
N ALA A 338 -49.21 20.57 5.21
CA ALA A 338 -49.25 19.33 6.00
C ALA A 338 -47.81 18.77 6.10
#